data_5a55ad6905957437b728e092ab1c4578
#
_entry.id   5a55ad6905957437b728e092ab1c4578
#
_cell.length_a   1.000
_cell.length_b   1.000
_cell.length_c   1.000
_cell.angle_alpha   90.00
_cell.angle_beta   90.00
_cell.angle_gamma   90.00
#
_symmetry.space_group_name_H-M   'P 1'
#
loop_
_entity.id
_entity.type
_entity.pdbx_description
1 polymer ?
#
loop_
_entity_poly.entity_id
_entity_poly.type
_entity_poly.pdbx_seq_one_letter_code
_entity_poly.pdbx_strand_id
1 'polypeptide(L)'
;MKFNLWRQYGALNSSPVFDAFHAGANALGHDVVVNGDNGIDVIWSVLWNGRMSPNRIIWEKNVSQSKPTIVLEVGGIKRGTTWKVGLNGINRTAYFGEQDNDRTRADSLGLVCKPWRSNGDFILICGQHDKSLQWQDMPSMSNWFMQTYREIRKHTDRPIVFRPHPRCRLPHIELGLKHVYRQEP
;
A
#
# COMPACT_ATOMS: atom_id res chain seq x y z
N MET A 1 25.46 8.42 -0.83
CA MET A 1 24.42 8.81 -1.80
C MET A 1 23.77 10.09 -1.33
N LYS A 2 23.05 10.78 -2.22
CA LYS A 2 22.28 11.99 -1.87
C LYS A 2 20.78 11.72 -2.08
N PHE A 3 19.96 12.06 -1.11
CA PHE A 3 18.50 11.92 -1.17
C PHE A 3 17.84 13.30 -1.16
N ASN A 4 16.73 13.41 -1.90
CA ASN A 4 15.92 14.62 -1.96
C ASN A 4 14.51 14.32 -1.42
N LEU A 5 14.18 14.86 -0.25
CA LEU A 5 12.89 14.62 0.43
C LEU A 5 11.86 15.67 0.02
N TRP A 6 10.83 15.26 -0.71
CA TRP A 6 9.73 16.13 -1.12
C TRP A 6 8.67 16.30 -0.01
N ARG A 7 9.10 16.86 1.13
CA ARG A 7 8.26 17.02 2.33
C ARG A 7 7.03 17.90 2.07
N GLN A 8 7.17 18.93 1.26
CA GLN A 8 6.07 19.85 0.92
C GLN A 8 4.88 19.15 0.27
N TYR A 9 5.09 18.01 -0.36
CA TYR A 9 4.06 17.20 -1.01
C TYR A 9 3.66 15.97 -0.18
N GLY A 10 4.03 15.93 1.06
CA GLY A 10 3.64 14.87 1.98
C GLY A 10 2.21 15.01 2.51
N ALA A 11 1.62 13.94 3.01
CA ALA A 11 0.38 14.00 3.76
C ALA A 11 0.58 14.74 5.10
N LEU A 12 -0.50 15.18 5.73
CA LEU A 12 -0.42 15.92 7.00
C LEU A 12 0.30 15.14 8.11
N ASN A 13 0.20 13.82 8.08
CA ASN A 13 0.83 12.92 9.05
C ASN A 13 2.16 12.32 8.58
N SER A 14 2.75 12.80 7.49
CA SER A 14 3.98 12.24 6.91
C SER A 14 5.27 12.77 7.54
N SER A 15 5.22 13.91 8.24
CA SER A 15 6.43 14.56 8.79
C SER A 15 7.28 13.63 9.65
N PRO A 16 6.75 12.88 10.63
CA PRO A 16 7.58 11.98 11.44
C PRO A 16 8.30 10.90 10.62
N VAL A 17 7.71 10.49 9.49
CA VAL A 17 8.29 9.46 8.60
C VAL A 17 9.45 10.04 7.81
N PHE A 18 9.30 11.25 7.27
CA PHE A 18 10.39 11.96 6.63
C PHE A 18 11.53 12.26 7.60
N ASP A 19 11.22 12.62 8.86
CA ASP A 19 12.24 12.85 9.89
C ASP A 19 13.01 11.56 10.19
N ALA A 20 12.32 10.44 10.35
CA ALA A 20 12.95 9.13 10.57
C ALA A 20 13.79 8.70 9.37
N PHE A 21 13.32 8.91 8.14
CA PHE A 21 14.10 8.65 6.93
C PHE A 21 15.37 9.50 6.88
N HIS A 22 15.25 10.80 7.16
CA HIS A 22 16.37 11.74 7.20
C HIS A 22 17.43 11.30 8.24
N ALA A 23 16.99 11.02 9.46
CA ALA A 23 17.89 10.56 10.52
C ALA A 23 18.59 9.25 10.15
N GLY A 24 17.86 8.28 9.60
CA GLY A 24 18.42 6.99 9.17
C GLY A 24 19.42 7.14 8.03
N ALA A 25 19.12 7.98 7.03
CA ALA A 25 20.03 8.23 5.92
C ALA A 25 21.34 8.89 6.39
N ASN A 26 21.25 9.90 7.27
CA ASN A 26 22.42 10.55 7.84
C ASN A 26 23.26 9.60 8.70
N ALA A 27 22.62 8.74 9.49
CA ALA A 27 23.32 7.72 10.30
C ALA A 27 24.12 6.73 9.45
N LEU A 28 23.70 6.53 8.20
CA LEU A 28 24.40 5.70 7.21
C LEU A 28 25.40 6.49 6.35
N GLY A 29 25.69 7.75 6.67
CA GLY A 29 26.63 8.60 5.95
C GLY A 29 26.11 9.08 4.59
N HIS A 30 24.81 9.26 4.44
CA HIS A 30 24.20 9.77 3.22
C HIS A 30 23.75 11.23 3.40
N ASP A 31 23.88 12.01 2.33
CA ASP A 31 23.42 13.40 2.31
C ASP A 31 21.91 13.47 2.10
N VAL A 32 21.26 14.39 2.78
CA VAL A 32 19.82 14.61 2.61
C VAL A 32 19.54 16.10 2.36
N VAL A 33 18.82 16.39 1.29
CA VAL A 33 18.27 17.72 1.02
C VAL A 33 16.74 17.67 1.09
N VAL A 34 16.13 18.79 1.39
CA VAL A 34 14.68 18.90 1.52
C VAL A 34 14.16 19.83 0.45
N ASN A 35 13.21 19.35 -0.37
CA ASN A 35 12.60 20.10 -1.47
C ASN A 35 13.62 20.72 -2.43
N GLY A 36 14.70 20.01 -2.70
CA GLY A 36 15.80 20.43 -3.59
C GLY A 36 15.71 19.81 -4.97
N ASP A 37 16.80 19.89 -5.73
CA ASP A 37 16.83 19.48 -7.14
C ASP A 37 17.74 18.28 -7.42
N ASN A 38 18.52 17.82 -6.44
CA ASN A 38 19.56 16.83 -6.66
C ASN A 38 19.45 15.67 -5.68
N GLY A 39 19.60 14.46 -6.21
CA GLY A 39 19.60 13.22 -5.44
C GLY A 39 18.53 12.23 -5.89
N ILE A 40 18.40 11.14 -5.15
CA ILE A 40 17.32 10.18 -5.30
C ILE A 40 16.07 10.78 -4.64
N ASP A 41 15.03 10.95 -5.42
CA ASP A 41 13.78 11.52 -4.93
C ASP A 41 13.07 10.58 -3.96
N VAL A 42 12.66 11.14 -2.83
CA VAL A 42 11.86 10.47 -1.80
C VAL A 42 10.51 11.17 -1.72
N ILE A 43 9.47 10.48 -2.13
CA ILE A 43 8.10 11.01 -2.22
C ILE A 43 7.17 10.29 -1.25
N TRP A 44 6.06 10.94 -0.92
CA TRP A 44 4.98 10.33 -0.15
C TRP A 44 3.88 9.80 -1.06
N SER A 45 3.62 8.49 -0.94
CA SER A 45 2.50 7.81 -1.61
C SER A 45 2.56 7.83 -3.14
N VAL A 46 1.69 7.03 -3.73
CA VAL A 46 1.35 7.03 -5.16
C VAL A 46 -0.14 7.34 -5.39
N LEU A 47 -0.84 7.85 -4.36
CA LEU A 47 -2.26 8.19 -4.49
C LEU A 47 -2.51 9.53 -5.16
N TRP A 48 -1.53 10.42 -5.18
CA TRP A 48 -1.43 11.69 -5.92
C TRP A 48 -2.71 12.56 -5.96
N ASN A 49 -3.38 12.67 -4.83
CA ASN A 49 -4.56 13.52 -4.68
C ASN A 49 -4.24 14.76 -3.85
N GLY A 50 -4.87 15.89 -4.20
CA GLY A 50 -4.73 17.14 -3.46
C GLY A 50 -3.27 17.57 -3.32
N ARG A 51 -2.81 17.83 -2.10
CA ARG A 51 -1.44 18.27 -1.80
C ARG A 51 -0.35 17.32 -2.34
N MET A 52 -0.65 16.05 -2.49
CA MET A 52 0.30 15.04 -2.97
C MET A 52 0.37 14.95 -4.51
N SER A 53 -0.48 15.65 -5.23
CA SER A 53 -0.55 15.56 -6.70
C SER A 53 0.78 15.88 -7.42
N PRO A 54 1.65 16.79 -6.96
CA PRO A 54 2.94 17.04 -7.60
C PRO A 54 3.91 15.84 -7.55
N ASN A 55 3.75 14.91 -6.59
CA ASN A 55 4.55 13.69 -6.54
C ASN A 55 4.43 12.86 -7.83
N ARG A 56 3.28 12.97 -8.52
CA ARG A 56 3.07 12.29 -9.79
C ARG A 56 4.05 12.78 -10.86
N ILE A 57 4.24 14.07 -10.98
CA ILE A 57 5.16 14.67 -11.96
C ILE A 57 6.59 14.22 -11.68
N ILE A 58 7.00 14.22 -10.40
CA ILE A 58 8.31 13.76 -9.98
C ILE A 58 8.50 12.28 -10.35
N TRP A 59 7.52 11.45 -10.01
CA TRP A 59 7.57 10.02 -10.28
C TRP A 59 7.61 9.71 -11.78
N GLU A 60 6.72 10.31 -12.59
CA GLU A 60 6.66 10.14 -14.04
C GLU A 60 7.96 10.59 -14.71
N LYS A 61 8.53 11.72 -14.28
CA LYS A 61 9.83 12.21 -14.75
C LYS A 61 10.93 11.18 -14.46
N ASN A 62 10.98 10.66 -13.25
CA ASN A 62 11.99 9.68 -12.87
C ASN A 62 11.85 8.37 -13.63
N VAL A 63 10.62 7.88 -13.81
CA VAL A 63 10.34 6.69 -14.64
C VAL A 63 10.84 6.91 -16.08
N SER A 64 10.51 8.06 -16.69
CA SER A 64 10.95 8.36 -18.07
C SER A 64 12.48 8.45 -18.23
N GLN A 65 13.19 8.77 -17.15
CA GLN A 65 14.65 8.89 -17.10
C GLN A 65 15.33 7.64 -16.51
N SER A 66 14.58 6.58 -16.21
CA SER A 66 15.07 5.38 -15.51
C SER A 66 15.79 5.69 -14.19
N LYS A 67 15.37 6.76 -13.52
CA LYS A 67 15.89 7.16 -12.21
C LYS A 67 15.13 6.50 -11.08
N PRO A 68 15.83 6.05 -10.02
CA PRO A 68 15.18 5.47 -8.86
C PRO A 68 14.37 6.52 -8.07
N THR A 69 13.23 6.10 -7.55
CA THR A 69 12.39 6.90 -6.65
C THR A 69 12.05 6.07 -5.41
N ILE A 70 12.28 6.63 -4.24
CA ILE A 70 11.82 6.01 -2.98
C ILE A 70 10.42 6.52 -2.68
N VAL A 71 9.52 5.58 -2.42
CA VAL A 71 8.13 5.88 -2.06
C VAL A 71 7.88 5.49 -0.62
N LEU A 72 7.45 6.45 0.19
CA LEU A 72 7.03 6.25 1.56
C LEU A 72 5.50 6.18 1.62
N GLU A 73 4.94 5.23 2.37
CA GLU A 73 3.49 5.05 2.49
C GLU A 73 3.11 4.50 3.88
N VAL A 74 1.87 4.66 4.24
CA VAL A 74 1.31 4.09 5.48
C VAL A 74 1.44 2.58 5.48
N GLY A 75 1.96 2.04 6.58
CA GLY A 75 2.08 0.60 6.79
C GLY A 75 0.73 -0.10 6.97
N GLY A 76 0.65 -1.35 6.53
CA GLY A 76 -0.52 -2.20 6.77
C GLY A 76 -0.54 -2.87 8.14
N ILE A 77 0.63 -2.95 8.80
CA ILE A 77 0.81 -3.58 10.10
C ILE A 77 1.05 -2.47 11.13
N LYS A 78 0.32 -2.47 12.24
CA LYS A 78 0.39 -1.42 13.28
C LYS A 78 0.36 -0.01 12.65
N ARG A 79 -0.77 0.33 12.05
CA ARG A 79 -0.99 1.62 11.40
C ARG A 79 -0.63 2.78 12.34
N GLY A 80 0.12 3.75 11.84
CA GLY A 80 0.62 4.88 12.63
C GLY A 80 1.95 4.60 13.36
N THR A 81 2.44 3.35 13.34
CA THR A 81 3.71 2.96 13.96
C THR A 81 4.68 2.38 12.94
N THR A 82 4.16 1.70 11.91
CA THR A 82 4.96 1.09 10.84
C THR A 82 4.65 1.73 9.51
N TRP A 83 5.66 1.77 8.64
CA TRP A 83 5.60 2.44 7.34
C TRP A 83 6.11 1.49 6.27
N LYS A 84 5.66 1.72 5.04
CA LYS A 84 6.21 1.05 3.87
C LYS A 84 7.25 1.96 3.23
N VAL A 85 8.36 1.39 2.83
CA VAL A 85 9.39 2.04 2.03
C VAL A 85 9.63 1.18 0.82
N GLY A 86 9.28 1.65 -0.35
CA GLY A 86 9.43 0.92 -1.60
C GLY A 86 10.27 1.67 -2.61
N LEU A 87 11.04 0.95 -3.41
CA LEU A 87 11.77 1.52 -4.53
C LEU A 87 10.91 1.45 -5.78
N ASN A 88 10.81 2.57 -6.49
CA ASN A 88 10.07 2.78 -7.74
C ASN A 88 8.56 2.57 -7.68
N GLY A 89 8.00 2.34 -6.51
CA GLY A 89 6.57 2.15 -6.32
C GLY A 89 6.21 1.76 -4.90
N ILE A 90 5.00 1.24 -4.76
CA ILE A 90 4.50 0.70 -3.52
C ILE A 90 3.58 -0.50 -3.82
N ASN A 91 3.52 -1.48 -2.94
CA ASN A 91 2.79 -2.73 -3.11
C ASN A 91 3.29 -3.53 -4.35
N ARG A 92 2.41 -3.85 -5.32
CA ARG A 92 2.67 -4.78 -6.42
C ARG A 92 3.88 -4.42 -7.30
N THR A 93 4.15 -3.15 -7.49
CA THR A 93 5.18 -2.66 -8.43
C THR A 93 6.48 -2.25 -7.74
N ALA A 94 6.54 -2.33 -6.41
CA ALA A 94 7.68 -1.89 -5.64
C ALA A 94 8.69 -3.01 -5.40
N TYR A 95 9.95 -2.63 -5.34
CA TYR A 95 10.99 -3.45 -4.74
C TYR A 95 11.15 -3.05 -3.26
N PHE A 96 11.09 -4.04 -2.37
CA PHE A 96 11.15 -3.86 -0.92
C PHE A 96 12.44 -4.37 -0.28
N GLY A 97 13.44 -4.67 -1.06
CA GLY A 97 14.69 -5.26 -0.61
C GLY A 97 14.77 -6.77 -0.84
N GLU A 98 15.86 -7.38 -0.38
CA GLU A 98 16.08 -8.81 -0.47
C GLU A 98 15.05 -9.60 0.32
N GLN A 99 14.78 -10.84 -0.10
CA GLN A 99 13.73 -11.66 0.51
C GLN A 99 14.19 -12.43 1.76
N ASP A 100 15.48 -12.57 1.94
CA ASP A 100 16.08 -13.26 3.11
C ASP A 100 16.23 -12.32 4.31
N ASN A 101 15.12 -11.73 4.74
CA ASN A 101 15.12 -10.91 5.93
C ASN A 101 14.97 -11.78 7.17
N ASP A 102 15.80 -11.55 8.19
CA ASP A 102 15.64 -12.14 9.50
C ASP A 102 14.38 -11.60 10.22
N ARG A 103 14.05 -12.20 11.36
CA ARG A 103 12.88 -11.84 12.14
C ARG A 103 13.10 -10.69 13.11
N THR A 104 14.32 -10.20 13.27
CA THR A 104 14.71 -9.24 14.31
C THR A 104 13.78 -8.02 14.37
N ARG A 105 13.45 -7.44 13.19
CA ARG A 105 12.54 -6.30 13.11
C ARG A 105 11.11 -6.67 13.48
N ALA A 106 10.62 -7.82 13.05
CA ALA A 106 9.27 -8.27 13.37
C ALA A 106 9.13 -8.53 14.88
N ASP A 107 10.13 -9.18 15.46
CA ASP A 107 10.16 -9.48 16.88
C ASP A 107 10.28 -8.21 17.73
N SER A 108 11.11 -7.25 17.34
CA SER A 108 11.22 -5.95 18.02
C SER A 108 9.90 -5.14 17.99
N LEU A 109 9.07 -5.34 16.96
CA LEU A 109 7.73 -4.75 16.86
C LEU A 109 6.66 -5.57 17.59
N GLY A 110 7.02 -6.70 18.19
CA GLY A 110 6.09 -7.62 18.86
C GLY A 110 5.07 -8.22 17.88
N LEU A 111 5.48 -8.50 16.64
CA LEU A 111 4.62 -9.12 15.65
C LEU A 111 4.60 -10.64 15.86
N VAL A 112 3.44 -11.18 16.18
CA VAL A 112 3.24 -12.61 16.38
C VAL A 112 2.35 -13.15 15.27
N CYS A 113 2.87 -14.10 14.49
CA CYS A 113 2.06 -14.89 13.57
C CYS A 113 1.25 -15.91 14.37
N LYS A 114 -0.07 -15.73 14.37
CA LYS A 114 -0.97 -16.72 14.97
C LYS A 114 -1.09 -17.94 14.04
N PRO A 115 -1.33 -19.13 14.59
CA PRO A 115 -1.60 -20.32 13.78
C PRO A 115 -2.86 -20.11 12.93
N TRP A 116 -2.93 -20.77 11.78
CA TRP A 116 -4.11 -20.78 10.94
C TRP A 116 -5.31 -21.35 11.71
N ARG A 117 -6.46 -20.72 11.53
CA ARG A 117 -7.69 -21.31 12.04
C ARG A 117 -8.11 -22.47 11.15
N SER A 118 -8.42 -23.60 11.72
CA SER A 118 -8.87 -24.80 10.99
C SER A 118 -10.33 -24.69 10.54
N ASN A 119 -11.12 -23.82 11.15
CA ASN A 119 -12.54 -23.66 10.90
C ASN A 119 -12.95 -22.18 10.85
N GLY A 120 -13.99 -21.91 10.13
CA GLY A 120 -14.62 -20.60 9.99
C GLY A 120 -16.00 -20.75 9.38
N ASP A 121 -16.95 -19.89 9.75
CA ASP A 121 -18.33 -19.99 9.33
C ASP A 121 -18.57 -19.48 7.91
N PHE A 122 -17.67 -18.65 7.40
CA PHE A 122 -17.78 -18.04 6.07
C PHE A 122 -16.40 -17.71 5.48
N ILE A 123 -16.39 -17.44 4.18
CA ILE A 123 -15.24 -16.93 3.45
C ILE A 123 -15.43 -15.44 3.24
N LEU A 124 -14.46 -14.64 3.68
CA LEU A 124 -14.48 -13.19 3.50
C LEU A 124 -13.68 -12.81 2.25
N ILE A 125 -14.34 -12.19 1.27
CA ILE A 125 -13.68 -11.56 0.13
C ILE A 125 -13.61 -10.06 0.39
N CYS A 126 -12.41 -9.49 0.43
CA CYS A 126 -12.20 -8.06 0.62
C CYS A 126 -11.90 -7.40 -0.73
N GLY A 127 -12.78 -6.48 -1.15
CA GLY A 127 -12.58 -5.69 -2.35
C GLY A 127 -11.58 -4.54 -2.16
N GLN A 128 -11.02 -4.08 -3.27
CA GLN A 128 -10.16 -2.89 -3.34
C GLN A 128 -10.91 -1.75 -4.03
N HIS A 129 -10.39 -0.54 -3.93
CA HIS A 129 -10.87 0.60 -4.71
C HIS A 129 -10.44 0.44 -6.17
N ASP A 130 -11.38 0.35 -7.09
CA ASP A 130 -11.14 0.09 -8.52
C ASP A 130 -10.39 1.22 -9.25
N LYS A 131 -10.49 2.46 -8.73
CA LYS A 131 -9.73 3.63 -9.23
C LYS A 131 -8.37 3.81 -8.54
N SER A 132 -7.98 2.87 -7.70
CA SER A 132 -6.66 2.89 -7.07
C SER A 132 -5.58 2.54 -8.09
N LEU A 133 -4.45 3.25 -8.05
CA LEU A 133 -3.26 2.87 -8.82
C LEU A 133 -2.76 1.46 -8.49
N GLN A 134 -3.10 0.95 -7.31
CA GLN A 134 -2.83 -0.44 -6.92
C GLN A 134 -3.68 -1.46 -7.68
N TRP A 135 -4.76 -0.98 -8.36
CA TRP A 135 -5.68 -1.78 -9.15
C TRP A 135 -5.53 -1.54 -10.66
N GLN A 136 -4.54 -0.74 -11.05
CA GLN A 136 -4.24 -0.47 -12.45
C GLN A 136 -3.98 -1.78 -13.20
N ASP A 137 -4.49 -1.88 -14.43
CA ASP A 137 -4.39 -3.07 -15.29
C ASP A 137 -5.04 -4.35 -14.74
N MET A 138 -5.91 -4.19 -13.74
CA MET A 138 -6.72 -5.27 -13.19
C MET A 138 -8.16 -5.21 -13.77
N PRO A 139 -8.90 -6.33 -13.79
CA PRO A 139 -10.32 -6.31 -14.15
C PRO A 139 -11.12 -5.34 -13.29
N SER A 140 -12.29 -4.90 -13.76
CA SER A 140 -13.20 -4.16 -12.89
C SER A 140 -13.45 -4.94 -11.60
N MET A 141 -13.70 -4.23 -10.50
CA MET A 141 -13.91 -4.88 -9.19
C MET A 141 -15.04 -5.91 -9.23
N SER A 142 -16.12 -5.61 -9.98
CA SER A 142 -17.22 -6.54 -10.16
C SER A 142 -16.80 -7.81 -10.88
N ASN A 143 -16.04 -7.68 -11.98
CA ASN A 143 -15.56 -8.83 -12.74
C ASN A 143 -14.58 -9.69 -11.91
N TRP A 144 -13.65 -9.05 -11.23
CA TRP A 144 -12.72 -9.73 -10.34
C TRP A 144 -13.44 -10.49 -9.23
N PHE A 145 -14.42 -9.84 -8.60
CA PHE A 145 -15.22 -10.48 -7.57
C PHE A 145 -15.98 -11.70 -8.11
N MET A 146 -16.61 -11.56 -9.27
CA MET A 146 -17.37 -12.67 -9.89
C MET A 146 -16.46 -13.85 -10.29
N GLN A 147 -15.28 -13.57 -10.81
CA GLN A 147 -14.28 -14.59 -11.10
C GLN A 147 -13.82 -15.30 -9.83
N THR A 148 -13.47 -14.54 -8.79
CA THR A 148 -13.06 -15.08 -7.49
C THR A 148 -14.18 -15.90 -6.84
N TYR A 149 -15.41 -15.41 -6.88
CA TYR A 149 -16.58 -16.12 -6.38
C TYR A 149 -16.76 -17.46 -7.08
N ARG A 150 -16.75 -17.47 -8.42
CA ARG A 150 -16.90 -18.72 -9.20
C ARG A 150 -15.77 -19.70 -8.91
N GLU A 151 -14.55 -19.22 -8.75
CA GLU A 151 -13.43 -20.08 -8.43
C GLU A 151 -13.59 -20.72 -7.04
N ILE A 152 -13.94 -19.95 -6.03
CA ILE A 152 -14.17 -20.48 -4.68
C ILE A 152 -15.30 -21.52 -4.69
N ARG A 153 -16.37 -21.29 -5.46
CA ARG A 153 -17.51 -22.23 -5.54
C ARG A 153 -17.19 -23.59 -6.13
N LYS A 154 -16.08 -23.72 -6.83
CA LYS A 154 -15.59 -25.04 -7.27
C LYS A 154 -15.06 -25.90 -6.13
N HIS A 155 -14.74 -25.29 -5.00
CA HIS A 155 -14.04 -25.94 -3.89
C HIS A 155 -14.87 -26.03 -2.60
N THR A 156 -15.91 -25.22 -2.45
CA THR A 156 -16.69 -25.19 -1.22
C THR A 156 -18.03 -24.49 -1.37
N ASP A 157 -19.02 -24.97 -0.60
CA ASP A 157 -20.34 -24.37 -0.45
C ASP A 157 -20.44 -23.41 0.77
N ARG A 158 -19.32 -23.14 1.46
CA ARG A 158 -19.30 -22.22 2.59
C ARG A 158 -19.92 -20.87 2.23
N PRO A 159 -20.66 -20.22 3.13
CA PRO A 159 -21.17 -18.86 2.91
C PRO A 159 -20.02 -17.91 2.52
N ILE A 160 -20.25 -17.09 1.51
CA ILE A 160 -19.29 -16.05 1.10
C ILE A 160 -19.85 -14.70 1.51
N VAL A 161 -19.02 -13.94 2.18
CA VAL A 161 -19.27 -12.55 2.57
C VAL A 161 -18.35 -11.66 1.77
N PHE A 162 -18.90 -10.68 1.05
CA PHE A 162 -18.11 -9.70 0.35
C PHE A 162 -18.08 -8.38 1.12
N ARG A 163 -16.89 -7.86 1.34
CA ARG A 163 -16.66 -6.55 1.93
C ARG A 163 -16.04 -5.63 0.87
N PRO A 164 -16.84 -4.78 0.21
CA PRO A 164 -16.33 -3.81 -0.74
C PRO A 164 -15.47 -2.75 -0.04
N HIS A 165 -14.59 -2.11 -0.80
CA HIS A 165 -13.89 -0.93 -0.31
C HIS A 165 -14.90 0.21 -0.10
N PRO A 166 -14.84 1.01 0.99
CA PRO A 166 -15.86 2.04 1.29
C PRO A 166 -16.09 3.07 0.18
N ARG A 167 -15.08 3.32 -0.65
CA ARG A 167 -15.15 4.25 -1.79
C ARG A 167 -15.53 3.58 -3.12
N CYS A 168 -15.67 2.27 -3.16
CA CYS A 168 -16.04 1.52 -4.34
C CYS A 168 -17.49 1.05 -4.20
N ARG A 169 -18.43 1.81 -4.77
CA ARG A 169 -19.84 1.40 -4.82
C ARG A 169 -19.97 0.38 -5.93
N LEU A 170 -20.05 -0.88 -5.57
CA LEU A 170 -20.43 -1.91 -6.52
C LEU A 170 -21.93 -1.80 -6.79
N PRO A 171 -22.37 -1.99 -8.05
CA PRO A 171 -23.79 -2.22 -8.32
C PRO A 171 -24.25 -3.42 -7.49
N HIS A 172 -25.49 -3.41 -7.04
CA HIS A 172 -26.09 -4.53 -6.32
C HIS A 172 -25.90 -5.80 -7.13
N ILE A 173 -25.02 -6.68 -6.65
CA ILE A 173 -24.88 -8.01 -7.23
C ILE A 173 -25.90 -8.87 -6.51
N GLU A 174 -27.05 -9.07 -7.12
CA GLU A 174 -28.10 -9.99 -6.66
C GLU A 174 -27.64 -11.44 -6.79
N LEU A 175 -26.77 -11.88 -5.88
CA LEU A 175 -26.26 -13.25 -5.87
C LEU A 175 -26.54 -13.96 -4.55
N GLY A 176 -27.52 -13.49 -3.76
CA GLY A 176 -27.78 -14.03 -2.42
C GLY A 176 -26.64 -13.78 -1.43
N LEU A 177 -25.74 -12.88 -1.76
CA LEU A 177 -24.58 -12.55 -0.94
C LEU A 177 -24.96 -11.50 0.10
N LYS A 178 -24.66 -11.77 1.36
CA LYS A 178 -24.77 -10.76 2.42
C LYS A 178 -23.64 -9.75 2.24
N HIS A 179 -23.99 -8.50 1.97
CA HIS A 179 -23.03 -7.40 2.00
C HIS A 179 -22.78 -6.99 3.44
N VAL A 180 -21.59 -7.21 3.93
CA VAL A 180 -21.17 -6.68 5.23
C VAL A 180 -20.43 -5.38 4.97
N TYR A 181 -21.11 -4.27 5.21
CA TYR A 181 -20.44 -2.98 5.36
C TYR A 181 -19.91 -2.93 6.79
N ARG A 182 -18.60 -2.85 6.95
CA ARG A 182 -18.04 -2.45 8.22
C ARG A 182 -18.23 -0.94 8.32
N GLN A 183 -19.13 -0.48 9.17
CA GLN A 183 -19.06 0.89 9.67
C GLN A 183 -17.73 1.00 10.39
N GLU A 184 -16.87 1.89 9.93
CA GLU A 184 -15.69 2.23 10.71
C GLU A 184 -16.14 2.91 12.01
N PRO A 185 -15.48 2.61 13.15
CA PRO A 185 -15.77 3.30 14.41
C PRO A 185 -15.42 4.77 14.31
#